data_65a0500a4a30b774341ea6590e4a620f
#
_entry.id   65a0500a4a30b774341ea6590e4a620f
#
_cell.length_a   1.000
_cell.length_b   1.000
_cell.length_c   1.000
_cell.angle_alpha   90.00
_cell.angle_beta   90.00
_cell.angle_gamma   90.00
#
_symmetry.space_group_name_H-M   'P 1'
#
loop_
_entity.id
_entity.type
_entity.pdbx_description
1 polymer ?
#
loop_
_entity_poly.entity_id
_entity_poly.type
_entity_poly.pdbx_seq_one_letter_code
_entity_poly.pdbx_strand_id
1 'polypeptide(L)'
;MAQVPIIQGGMAIRLSTARLASAVANEGGIGLIAASGMEEQELRTEIRLARKLSNGKGLIGINCMVAARAFKDLIVTAAQEGIDLIVAGAGFSRDIFAVGREYNVAVVPIVSSVKLAKISEKLGASAIVVEGREAGGHLGTQQSIKEILPDIVKAVHLPVVAAGGATCGKDIVELLRLGASGVQMGSRFAASEESNASRFLKGMYLKMKQEDVVQIDSPVGYKGRSIRSPFAQLSLEGRAPRPTVCDACLKHCTHQFCIIRALSRAQQGDAKTGLVFTGANMWKIHEILPVKEIFRRIIEEVEAID
;
A
#
# COMPACT_ATOMS: atom_id res chain seq x y z
N MET A 1 -4.23 -6.87 19.21
CA MET A 1 -4.91 -5.94 18.28
C MET A 1 -4.11 -4.64 18.22
N ALA A 2 -4.11 -3.94 17.09
CA ALA A 2 -3.54 -2.59 17.03
C ALA A 2 -4.33 -1.65 17.95
N GLN A 3 -3.64 -0.71 18.60
CA GLN A 3 -4.25 0.26 19.51
C GLN A 3 -4.90 1.41 18.75
N VAL A 4 -4.34 1.75 17.58
CA VAL A 4 -4.82 2.83 16.70
C VAL A 4 -5.22 2.21 15.35
N PRO A 5 -6.47 2.46 14.85
CA PRO A 5 -6.97 1.82 13.65
C PRO A 5 -6.42 2.47 12.35
N ILE A 6 -5.12 2.71 12.32
CA ILE A 6 -4.39 3.26 11.18
C ILE A 6 -3.42 2.21 10.65
N ILE A 7 -3.51 1.94 9.36
CA ILE A 7 -2.59 1.06 8.63
C ILE A 7 -1.73 1.92 7.70
N GLN A 8 -0.42 1.78 7.79
CA GLN A 8 0.47 2.26 6.75
C GLN A 8 0.48 1.24 5.61
N GLY A 9 -0.10 1.59 4.47
CA GLY A 9 -0.17 0.72 3.30
C GLY A 9 1.21 0.38 2.75
N GLY A 10 1.41 -0.88 2.36
CA GLY A 10 2.68 -1.32 1.79
C GLY A 10 2.94 -0.68 0.43
N MET A 11 4.02 0.04 0.30
CA MET A 11 4.41 0.77 -0.91
C MET A 11 5.69 0.17 -1.51
N ALA A 12 5.54 -0.54 -2.63
CA ALA A 12 6.64 -1.05 -3.44
C ALA A 12 7.17 0.07 -4.38
N ILE A 13 8.40 0.02 -4.86
CA ILE A 13 9.45 -0.96 -4.54
C ILE A 13 10.29 -0.36 -3.42
N ARG A 14 10.38 -1.06 -2.29
CA ARG A 14 11.24 -0.67 -1.13
C ARG A 14 10.99 0.73 -0.55
N LEU A 15 9.80 1.33 -0.75
CA LEU A 15 9.42 2.54 -0.03
C LEU A 15 9.05 2.23 1.42
N SER A 16 8.32 1.12 1.63
CA SER A 16 7.94 0.60 2.94
C SER A 16 8.84 -0.56 3.34
N THR A 17 9.80 -0.28 4.19
CA THR A 17 10.77 -1.23 4.75
C THR A 17 10.58 -1.37 6.25
N ALA A 18 11.42 -2.14 6.92
CA ALA A 18 11.41 -2.35 8.37
C ALA A 18 11.34 -1.04 9.16
N ARG A 19 12.09 -0.02 8.74
CA ARG A 19 12.16 1.28 9.42
C ARG A 19 10.79 1.98 9.46
N LEU A 20 10.07 2.02 8.35
CA LEU A 20 8.75 2.65 8.30
C LEU A 20 7.72 1.79 9.04
N ALA A 21 7.70 0.47 8.78
CA ALA A 21 6.73 -0.43 9.39
C ALA A 21 6.85 -0.45 10.93
N SER A 22 8.06 -0.51 11.48
CA SER A 22 8.28 -0.47 12.92
C SER A 22 7.92 0.88 13.54
N ALA A 23 8.21 1.99 12.86
CA ALA A 23 7.85 3.31 13.34
C ALA A 23 6.32 3.45 13.50
N VAL A 24 5.54 2.96 12.52
CA VAL A 24 4.07 2.93 12.60
C VAL A 24 3.58 2.01 13.72
N ALA A 25 4.16 0.82 13.85
CA ALA A 25 3.83 -0.10 14.94
C ALA A 25 4.14 0.51 16.33
N ASN A 26 5.20 1.30 16.45
CA ASN A 26 5.59 1.96 17.69
C ASN A 26 4.59 3.03 18.16
N GLU A 27 3.80 3.57 17.24
CA GLU A 27 2.67 4.47 17.55
C GLU A 27 1.34 3.72 17.71
N GLY A 28 1.36 2.39 17.80
CA GLY A 28 0.17 1.56 18.03
C GLY A 28 -0.63 1.21 16.76
N GLY A 29 -0.19 1.65 15.59
CA GLY A 29 -0.79 1.33 14.29
C GLY A 29 -0.34 -0.02 13.72
N ILE A 30 -0.64 -0.24 12.44
CA ILE A 30 -0.21 -1.41 11.67
C ILE A 30 0.77 -0.96 10.59
N GLY A 31 2.03 -1.37 10.70
CA GLY A 31 3.05 -1.09 9.70
C GLY A 31 3.23 -2.25 8.73
N LEU A 32 3.27 -1.98 7.43
CA LEU A 32 3.40 -3.00 6.39
C LEU A 32 4.74 -2.87 5.66
N ILE A 33 5.49 -3.98 5.62
CA ILE A 33 6.65 -4.13 4.74
C ILE A 33 6.15 -4.47 3.34
N ALA A 34 6.60 -3.75 2.31
CA ALA A 34 6.22 -4.02 0.93
C ALA A 34 7.10 -5.14 0.34
N ALA A 35 6.62 -6.38 0.42
CA ALA A 35 7.38 -7.57 0.03
C ALA A 35 7.57 -7.72 -1.49
N SER A 36 6.69 -7.12 -2.32
CA SER A 36 6.79 -7.25 -3.79
C SER A 36 8.11 -6.70 -4.32
N GLY A 37 8.85 -7.53 -5.06
CA GLY A 37 10.17 -7.19 -5.61
C GLY A 37 11.34 -7.36 -4.64
N MET A 38 11.09 -7.95 -3.48
CA MET A 38 12.15 -8.46 -2.59
C MET A 38 12.45 -9.92 -2.89
N GLU A 39 13.68 -10.33 -2.63
CA GLU A 39 14.06 -11.73 -2.52
C GLU A 39 13.66 -12.26 -1.14
N GLU A 40 13.47 -13.58 -1.00
CA GLU A 40 13.05 -14.18 0.28
C GLU A 40 14.00 -13.83 1.44
N GLN A 41 15.31 -13.87 1.21
CA GLN A 41 16.30 -13.55 2.24
C GLN A 41 16.28 -12.06 2.63
N GLU A 42 16.01 -11.18 1.68
CA GLU A 42 15.80 -9.75 1.94
C GLU A 42 14.56 -9.55 2.83
N LEU A 43 13.45 -10.22 2.48
CA LEU A 43 12.22 -10.16 3.25
C LEU A 43 12.40 -10.67 4.69
N ARG A 44 13.09 -11.79 4.89
CA ARG A 44 13.45 -12.31 6.23
C ARG A 44 14.21 -11.27 7.05
N THR A 45 15.20 -10.63 6.42
CA THR A 45 16.03 -9.59 7.06
C THR A 45 15.19 -8.39 7.47
N GLU A 46 14.31 -7.92 6.59
CA GLU A 46 13.41 -6.79 6.87
C GLU A 46 12.42 -7.11 8.00
N ILE A 47 11.82 -8.31 8.02
CA ILE A 47 10.89 -8.73 9.09
C ILE A 47 11.61 -8.77 10.44
N ARG A 48 12.76 -9.42 10.50
CA ARG A 48 13.57 -9.51 11.74
C ARG A 48 14.01 -8.14 12.24
N LEU A 49 14.42 -7.26 11.33
CA LEU A 49 14.79 -5.89 11.67
C LEU A 49 13.58 -5.10 12.19
N ALA A 50 12.41 -5.22 11.54
CA ALA A 50 11.19 -4.55 11.99
C ALA A 50 10.79 -5.00 13.40
N ARG A 51 10.86 -6.31 13.68
CA ARG A 51 10.63 -6.86 15.02
C ARG A 51 11.61 -6.30 16.07
N LYS A 52 12.90 -6.21 15.72
CA LYS A 52 13.93 -5.64 16.60
C LYS A 52 13.69 -4.15 16.91
N LEU A 53 13.18 -3.39 15.94
CA LEU A 53 12.91 -1.95 16.09
C LEU A 53 11.56 -1.66 16.75
N SER A 54 10.67 -2.65 16.83
CA SER A 54 9.32 -2.51 17.39
C SER A 54 9.35 -2.55 18.92
N ASN A 55 8.51 -1.68 19.52
CA ASN A 55 8.23 -1.69 20.98
C ASN A 55 7.03 -2.57 21.37
N GLY A 56 6.41 -3.27 20.42
CA GLY A 56 5.29 -4.18 20.64
C GLY A 56 3.91 -3.54 20.84
N LYS A 57 3.75 -2.22 20.67
CA LYS A 57 2.46 -1.56 20.81
C LYS A 57 1.49 -1.84 19.65
N GLY A 58 2.01 -1.94 18.42
CA GLY A 58 1.23 -2.18 17.21
C GLY A 58 1.62 -3.49 16.54
N LEU A 59 1.17 -3.65 15.30
CA LEU A 59 1.37 -4.86 14.50
C LEU A 59 2.30 -4.59 13.31
N ILE A 60 3.05 -5.62 12.92
CA ILE A 60 3.90 -5.61 11.74
C ILE A 60 3.40 -6.67 10.76
N GLY A 61 2.99 -6.22 9.58
CA GLY A 61 2.55 -7.06 8.48
C GLY A 61 3.42 -6.95 7.25
N ILE A 62 3.07 -7.73 6.23
CA ILE A 62 3.57 -7.54 4.89
C ILE A 62 2.44 -7.16 3.93
N ASN A 63 2.78 -6.42 2.87
CA ASN A 63 1.92 -6.28 1.70
C ASN A 63 2.60 -6.95 0.51
N CYS A 64 1.87 -7.84 -0.17
CA CYS A 64 2.36 -8.53 -1.34
C CYS A 64 1.37 -8.47 -2.50
N MET A 65 1.87 -8.18 -3.70
CA MET A 65 1.07 -8.11 -4.92
C MET A 65 0.80 -9.52 -5.45
N VAL A 66 -0.49 -9.90 -5.58
CA VAL A 66 -0.90 -11.23 -6.10
C VAL A 66 -0.39 -11.49 -7.51
N ALA A 67 -0.28 -10.45 -8.33
CA ALA A 67 0.25 -10.53 -9.69
C ALA A 67 1.76 -10.86 -9.74
N ALA A 68 2.50 -10.75 -8.64
CA ALA A 68 3.91 -11.13 -8.60
C ALA A 68 4.08 -12.65 -8.72
N ARG A 69 5.08 -13.11 -9.47
CA ARG A 69 5.38 -14.54 -9.62
C ARG A 69 5.80 -15.16 -8.29
N ALA A 70 6.64 -14.47 -7.51
CA ALA A 70 7.11 -14.90 -6.20
C ALA A 70 6.06 -14.73 -5.08
N PHE A 71 4.79 -14.40 -5.40
CA PHE A 71 3.76 -14.12 -4.40
C PHE A 71 3.65 -15.20 -3.33
N LYS A 72 3.56 -16.49 -3.75
CA LYS A 72 3.37 -17.61 -2.82
C LYS A 72 4.59 -17.80 -1.92
N ASP A 73 5.79 -17.75 -2.48
CA ASP A 73 7.03 -17.94 -1.74
C ASP A 73 7.23 -16.83 -0.71
N LEU A 74 6.93 -15.57 -1.08
CA LEU A 74 7.03 -14.42 -0.18
C LEU A 74 6.03 -14.48 0.98
N ILE A 75 4.76 -14.88 0.76
CA ILE A 75 3.78 -14.98 1.84
C ILE A 75 4.10 -16.16 2.78
N VAL A 76 4.62 -17.27 2.27
CA VAL A 76 5.09 -18.41 3.09
C VAL A 76 6.31 -17.99 3.91
N THR A 77 7.30 -17.35 3.27
CA THR A 77 8.49 -16.82 3.96
C THR A 77 8.10 -15.88 5.11
N ALA A 78 7.18 -14.95 4.89
CA ALA A 78 6.73 -14.04 5.93
C ALA A 78 6.02 -14.77 7.07
N ALA A 79 5.16 -15.74 6.75
CA ALA A 79 4.47 -16.56 7.74
C ALA A 79 5.45 -17.37 8.61
N GLN A 80 6.49 -17.95 8.01
CA GLN A 80 7.57 -18.65 8.71
C GLN A 80 8.37 -17.74 9.66
N GLU A 81 8.51 -16.46 9.32
CA GLU A 81 9.17 -15.45 10.18
C GLU A 81 8.23 -14.89 11.27
N GLY A 82 7.01 -15.41 11.41
CA GLY A 82 6.09 -15.03 12.46
C GLY A 82 5.50 -13.63 12.29
N ILE A 83 5.17 -13.23 11.04
CA ILE A 83 4.50 -11.95 10.76
C ILE A 83 3.09 -11.93 11.36
N ASP A 84 2.59 -10.75 11.79
CA ASP A 84 1.26 -10.66 12.42
C ASP A 84 0.13 -10.79 11.40
N LEU A 85 0.32 -10.21 10.19
CA LEU A 85 -0.71 -10.26 9.14
C LEU A 85 -0.11 -10.17 7.74
N ILE A 86 -0.86 -10.68 6.77
CA ILE A 86 -0.54 -10.59 5.35
C ILE A 86 -1.66 -9.82 4.64
N VAL A 87 -1.29 -8.69 4.03
CA VAL A 87 -2.16 -7.90 3.14
C VAL A 87 -1.84 -8.27 1.70
N ALA A 88 -2.84 -8.57 0.88
CA ALA A 88 -2.67 -8.92 -0.52
C ALA A 88 -3.57 -8.10 -1.43
N GLY A 89 -2.99 -7.51 -2.48
CA GLY A 89 -3.69 -6.68 -3.46
C GLY A 89 -3.20 -6.91 -4.89
N ALA A 90 -3.67 -6.10 -5.82
CA ALA A 90 -3.39 -6.24 -7.26
C ALA A 90 -3.69 -7.66 -7.77
N GLY A 91 -4.91 -8.12 -7.53
CA GLY A 91 -5.44 -9.43 -7.84
C GLY A 91 -6.08 -10.11 -6.62
N PHE A 92 -6.58 -11.33 -6.82
CA PHE A 92 -7.16 -12.16 -5.78
C PHE A 92 -6.54 -13.55 -5.82
N SER A 93 -6.10 -14.09 -4.69
CA SER A 93 -5.58 -15.46 -4.58
C SER A 93 -6.20 -16.18 -3.39
N ARG A 94 -6.52 -17.45 -3.58
CA ARG A 94 -6.94 -18.33 -2.48
C ARG A 94 -5.78 -18.85 -1.65
N ASP A 95 -4.56 -18.82 -2.17
CA ASP A 95 -3.36 -19.31 -1.50
C ASP A 95 -3.08 -18.57 -0.18
N ILE A 96 -3.37 -17.26 -0.13
CA ILE A 96 -3.19 -16.46 1.08
C ILE A 96 -3.99 -17.03 2.26
N PHE A 97 -5.21 -17.52 2.02
CA PHE A 97 -6.06 -18.09 3.07
C PHE A 97 -5.58 -19.48 3.52
N ALA A 98 -4.99 -20.26 2.60
CA ALA A 98 -4.36 -21.54 2.94
C ALA A 98 -3.15 -21.31 3.85
N VAL A 99 -2.26 -20.40 3.48
CA VAL A 99 -1.10 -19.99 4.29
C VAL A 99 -1.54 -19.42 5.64
N GLY A 100 -2.56 -18.54 5.66
CA GLY A 100 -3.09 -17.98 6.90
C GLY A 100 -3.55 -19.05 7.90
N ARG A 101 -4.23 -20.11 7.42
CA ARG A 101 -4.65 -21.24 8.27
C ARG A 101 -3.48 -22.13 8.71
N GLU A 102 -2.55 -22.43 7.79
CA GLU A 102 -1.40 -23.29 8.08
C GLU A 102 -0.47 -22.70 9.14
N TYR A 103 -0.20 -21.39 9.04
CA TYR A 103 0.74 -20.69 9.92
C TYR A 103 0.05 -19.87 11.01
N ASN A 104 -1.28 -19.90 11.12
CA ASN A 104 -2.06 -19.09 12.05
C ASN A 104 -1.77 -17.58 11.94
N VAL A 105 -1.69 -17.06 10.70
CA VAL A 105 -1.42 -15.65 10.38
C VAL A 105 -2.69 -14.96 9.90
N ALA A 106 -2.97 -13.77 10.38
CA ALA A 106 -4.13 -12.99 9.94
C ALA A 106 -4.02 -12.63 8.44
N VAL A 107 -5.13 -12.80 7.72
CA VAL A 107 -5.23 -12.56 6.28
C VAL A 107 -6.15 -11.39 6.00
N VAL A 108 -5.63 -10.39 5.29
CA VAL A 108 -6.35 -9.14 4.99
C VAL A 108 -6.23 -8.83 3.49
N PRO A 109 -7.16 -9.33 2.66
CA PRO A 109 -7.17 -9.04 1.23
C PRO A 109 -7.63 -7.60 0.95
N ILE A 110 -7.06 -6.99 -0.10
CA ILE A 110 -7.53 -5.73 -0.66
C ILE A 110 -8.60 -6.04 -1.70
N VAL A 111 -9.77 -5.44 -1.55
CA VAL A 111 -10.93 -5.64 -2.41
C VAL A 111 -11.54 -4.30 -2.83
N SER A 112 -12.26 -4.30 -3.96
CA SER A 112 -12.95 -3.12 -4.48
C SER A 112 -14.38 -3.45 -4.95
N SER A 113 -14.98 -4.53 -4.42
CA SER A 113 -16.36 -4.89 -4.74
C SER A 113 -16.98 -5.74 -3.62
N VAL A 114 -18.30 -5.63 -3.46
CA VAL A 114 -19.11 -6.47 -2.55
C VAL A 114 -18.91 -7.96 -2.81
N LYS A 115 -18.80 -8.36 -4.08
CA LYS A 115 -18.58 -9.77 -4.46
C LYS A 115 -17.28 -10.32 -3.86
N LEU A 116 -16.16 -9.60 -4.02
CA LEU A 116 -14.86 -10.02 -3.48
C LEU A 116 -14.82 -9.94 -1.95
N ALA A 117 -15.49 -8.95 -1.33
CA ALA A 117 -15.61 -8.85 0.11
C ALA A 117 -16.29 -10.10 0.71
N LYS A 118 -17.46 -10.50 0.17
CA LYS A 118 -18.18 -11.72 0.60
C LYS A 118 -17.38 -13.00 0.38
N ILE A 119 -16.64 -13.09 -0.72
CA ILE A 119 -15.75 -14.25 -0.98
C ILE A 119 -14.64 -14.29 0.06
N SER A 120 -14.01 -13.14 0.37
CA SER A 120 -12.96 -13.04 1.38
C SER A 120 -13.43 -13.47 2.75
N GLU A 121 -14.61 -13.02 3.18
CA GLU A 121 -15.23 -13.43 4.43
C GLU A 121 -15.46 -14.95 4.50
N LYS A 122 -16.05 -15.54 3.46
CA LYS A 122 -16.26 -16.99 3.35
C LYS A 122 -14.97 -17.81 3.38
N LEU A 123 -13.88 -17.25 2.93
CA LEU A 123 -12.56 -17.90 2.92
C LEU A 123 -11.79 -17.73 4.23
N GLY A 124 -12.31 -16.96 5.19
CA GLY A 124 -11.73 -16.77 6.52
C GLY A 124 -10.75 -15.58 6.61
N ALA A 125 -11.02 -14.49 5.87
CA ALA A 125 -10.31 -13.24 6.10
C ALA A 125 -10.51 -12.73 7.53
N SER A 126 -9.47 -12.17 8.13
CA SER A 126 -9.52 -11.56 9.48
C SER A 126 -10.07 -10.13 9.43
N ALA A 127 -9.89 -9.45 8.32
CA ALA A 127 -10.40 -8.13 7.96
C ALA A 127 -10.30 -7.98 6.44
N ILE A 128 -10.85 -6.91 5.88
CA ILE A 128 -10.65 -6.55 4.47
C ILE A 128 -10.23 -5.09 4.37
N VAL A 129 -9.38 -4.79 3.38
CA VAL A 129 -9.10 -3.41 2.95
C VAL A 129 -9.95 -3.13 1.73
N VAL A 130 -10.79 -2.11 1.79
CA VAL A 130 -11.56 -1.61 0.64
C VAL A 130 -10.81 -0.46 0.02
N GLU A 131 -10.40 -0.64 -1.25
CA GLU A 131 -9.63 0.36 -1.96
C GLU A 131 -10.47 1.05 -3.03
N GLY A 132 -10.59 2.38 -2.93
CA GLY A 132 -11.27 3.23 -3.91
C GLY A 132 -10.33 3.80 -4.97
N ARG A 133 -10.93 4.49 -5.97
CA ARG A 133 -10.18 5.11 -7.07
C ARG A 133 -9.17 6.17 -6.62
N GLU A 134 -9.28 6.69 -5.39
CA GLU A 134 -8.36 7.69 -4.83
C GLU A 134 -7.02 7.12 -4.39
N ALA A 135 -6.89 5.80 -4.36
CA ALA A 135 -5.66 5.12 -3.97
C ALA A 135 -4.48 5.43 -4.90
N GLY A 136 -3.29 5.21 -4.42
CA GLY A 136 -2.06 5.23 -5.20
C GLY A 136 -1.67 3.85 -5.72
N GLY A 137 -0.78 3.81 -6.70
CA GLY A 137 -0.36 2.53 -7.29
C GLY A 137 -1.39 1.95 -8.26
N HIS A 138 -1.55 0.63 -8.25
CA HIS A 138 -2.46 -0.09 -9.13
C HIS A 138 -3.91 0.00 -8.64
N LEU A 139 -4.81 0.44 -9.51
CA LEU A 139 -6.21 0.70 -9.18
C LEU A 139 -7.09 -0.51 -9.53
N GLY A 140 -7.77 -1.06 -8.54
CA GLY A 140 -8.73 -2.15 -8.71
C GLY A 140 -10.13 -1.70 -9.16
N THR A 141 -10.42 -0.39 -9.10
CA THR A 141 -11.72 0.19 -9.45
C THR A 141 -11.59 1.63 -9.92
N GLN A 142 -12.63 2.13 -10.62
CA GLN A 142 -12.78 3.54 -10.94
C GLN A 142 -13.84 4.23 -10.05
N GLN A 143 -14.42 3.52 -9.09
CA GLN A 143 -15.39 4.06 -8.14
C GLN A 143 -14.70 4.71 -6.94
N SER A 144 -15.31 5.77 -6.40
CA SER A 144 -14.81 6.42 -5.18
C SER A 144 -14.90 5.51 -3.98
N ILE A 145 -13.94 5.62 -3.05
CA ILE A 145 -14.02 4.93 -1.75
C ILE A 145 -15.31 5.29 -1.02
N LYS A 146 -15.78 6.54 -1.12
CA LYS A 146 -17.01 7.00 -0.48
C LYS A 146 -18.28 6.36 -1.06
N GLU A 147 -18.22 5.94 -2.32
CA GLU A 147 -19.33 5.24 -2.99
C GLU A 147 -19.37 3.76 -2.62
N ILE A 148 -18.24 3.06 -2.67
CA ILE A 148 -18.20 1.61 -2.50
C ILE A 148 -18.14 1.14 -1.04
N LEU A 149 -17.60 1.97 -0.12
CA LEU A 149 -17.40 1.60 1.26
C LEU A 149 -18.70 1.26 2.00
N PRO A 150 -19.78 2.09 1.95
CA PRO A 150 -21.01 1.80 2.67
C PRO A 150 -21.68 0.48 2.25
N ASP A 151 -21.62 0.16 0.95
CA ASP A 151 -22.20 -1.07 0.42
C ASP A 151 -21.42 -2.31 0.87
N ILE A 152 -20.10 -2.21 0.94
CA ILE A 152 -19.25 -3.30 1.40
C ILE A 152 -19.41 -3.50 2.91
N VAL A 153 -19.43 -2.42 3.69
CA VAL A 153 -19.65 -2.47 5.15
C VAL A 153 -20.96 -3.18 5.48
N LYS A 154 -22.05 -2.87 4.76
CA LYS A 154 -23.35 -3.54 4.96
C LYS A 154 -23.35 -5.02 4.54
N ALA A 155 -22.42 -5.43 3.69
CA ALA A 155 -22.44 -6.74 3.04
C ALA A 155 -21.64 -7.83 3.76
N VAL A 156 -20.79 -7.46 4.72
CA VAL A 156 -19.91 -8.37 5.48
C VAL A 156 -19.91 -8.04 6.98
N HIS A 157 -19.53 -9.01 7.81
CA HIS A 157 -19.43 -8.86 9.27
C HIS A 157 -17.97 -8.64 9.74
N LEU A 158 -17.01 -8.68 8.82
CA LEU A 158 -15.59 -8.45 9.10
C LEU A 158 -15.30 -6.98 9.34
N PRO A 159 -14.24 -6.64 10.10
CA PRO A 159 -13.68 -5.30 10.09
C PRO A 159 -13.32 -4.84 8.67
N VAL A 160 -13.80 -3.66 8.29
CA VAL A 160 -13.57 -3.05 6.97
C VAL A 160 -12.67 -1.85 7.12
N VAL A 161 -11.49 -1.91 6.52
CA VAL A 161 -10.51 -0.82 6.50
C VAL A 161 -10.65 -0.04 5.19
N ALA A 162 -10.87 1.26 5.26
CA ALA A 162 -10.96 2.11 4.07
C ALA A 162 -9.58 2.54 3.57
N ALA A 163 -9.33 2.46 2.26
CA ALA A 163 -8.10 2.86 1.62
C ALA A 163 -8.34 3.78 0.41
N GLY A 164 -7.57 4.85 0.35
CA GLY A 164 -7.61 5.83 -0.74
C GLY A 164 -8.09 7.21 -0.29
N GLY A 165 -7.28 8.22 -0.59
CA GLY A 165 -7.61 9.63 -0.43
C GLY A 165 -7.34 10.25 0.94
N ALA A 166 -7.24 9.49 2.02
CA ALA A 166 -6.98 10.04 3.34
C ALA A 166 -5.54 10.57 3.49
N THR A 167 -5.41 11.80 4.00
CA THR A 167 -4.14 12.50 4.23
C THR A 167 -4.04 13.14 5.62
N CYS A 168 -5.15 13.29 6.34
CA CYS A 168 -5.26 13.95 7.65
C CYS A 168 -6.38 13.32 8.49
N GLY A 169 -6.54 13.76 9.76
CA GLY A 169 -7.55 13.24 10.67
C GLY A 169 -8.98 13.50 10.20
N LYS A 170 -9.24 14.64 9.57
CA LYS A 170 -10.56 14.95 8.98
C LYS A 170 -10.99 13.91 7.94
N ASP A 171 -10.08 13.51 7.05
CA ASP A 171 -10.36 12.48 6.05
C ASP A 171 -10.68 11.13 6.73
N ILE A 172 -9.99 10.82 7.82
CA ILE A 172 -10.19 9.58 8.61
C ILE A 172 -11.59 9.57 9.24
N VAL A 173 -11.97 10.66 9.93
CA VAL A 173 -13.31 10.78 10.55
C VAL A 173 -14.42 10.59 9.51
N GLU A 174 -14.26 11.16 8.32
CA GLU A 174 -15.22 10.99 7.24
C GLU A 174 -15.39 9.52 6.84
N LEU A 175 -14.29 8.76 6.70
CA LEU A 175 -14.32 7.34 6.36
C LEU A 175 -14.89 6.48 7.50
N LEU A 176 -14.57 6.81 8.76
CA LEU A 176 -15.15 6.14 9.93
C LEU A 176 -16.67 6.35 10.01
N ARG A 177 -17.16 7.56 9.73
CA ARG A 177 -18.60 7.87 9.66
C ARG A 177 -19.34 7.10 8.54
N LEU A 178 -18.63 6.68 7.49
CA LEU A 178 -19.14 5.80 6.45
C LEU A 178 -19.12 4.32 6.84
N GLY A 179 -18.69 3.98 8.06
CA GLY A 179 -18.70 2.65 8.65
C GLY A 179 -17.36 1.90 8.57
N ALA A 180 -16.26 2.54 8.19
CA ALA A 180 -14.95 1.90 8.27
C ALA A 180 -14.56 1.60 9.72
N SER A 181 -13.90 0.46 9.94
CA SER A 181 -13.31 0.09 11.25
C SER A 181 -11.90 0.64 11.42
N GLY A 182 -11.31 1.23 10.37
CA GLY A 182 -9.99 1.82 10.34
C GLY A 182 -9.65 2.33 8.95
N VAL A 183 -8.49 2.97 8.81
CA VAL A 183 -8.07 3.59 7.56
C VAL A 183 -6.65 3.16 7.18
N GLN A 184 -6.46 2.78 5.91
CA GLN A 184 -5.14 2.53 5.34
C GLN A 184 -4.68 3.76 4.55
N MET A 185 -3.49 4.27 4.87
CA MET A 185 -2.88 5.44 4.24
C MET A 185 -1.55 5.06 3.59
N GLY A 186 -1.37 5.43 2.32
CA GLY A 186 -0.10 5.29 1.60
C GLY A 186 0.65 6.63 1.53
N SER A 187 0.07 7.61 0.85
CA SER A 187 0.73 8.89 0.50
C SER A 187 1.28 9.65 1.71
N ARG A 188 0.52 9.73 2.82
CA ARG A 188 0.99 10.41 4.03
C ARG A 188 2.28 9.76 4.58
N PHE A 189 2.34 8.44 4.57
CA PHE A 189 3.52 7.71 5.06
C PHE A 189 4.65 7.63 4.02
N ALA A 190 4.36 7.70 2.71
CA ALA A 190 5.41 7.88 1.69
C ALA A 190 6.17 9.19 1.90
N ALA A 191 5.47 10.23 2.36
CA ALA A 191 6.02 11.54 2.75
C ALA A 191 6.37 11.60 4.24
N SER A 192 7.00 10.55 4.79
CA SER A 192 7.53 10.52 6.15
C SER A 192 9.06 10.45 6.17
N GLU A 193 9.66 10.75 7.31
CA GLU A 193 11.11 10.64 7.48
C GLU A 193 11.59 9.20 7.40
N GLU A 194 10.80 8.24 7.90
CA GLU A 194 11.10 6.82 7.96
C GLU A 194 10.87 6.10 6.63
N SER A 195 10.10 6.68 5.71
CA SER A 195 9.97 6.16 4.35
C SER A 195 11.34 6.09 3.67
N ASN A 196 11.61 4.98 2.97
CA ASN A 196 12.85 4.78 2.24
C ASN A 196 12.85 5.45 0.85
N ALA A 197 11.98 6.44 0.63
CA ALA A 197 12.04 7.32 -0.52
C ALA A 197 13.30 8.19 -0.47
N SER A 198 13.99 8.35 -1.61
CA SER A 198 15.11 9.27 -1.72
C SER A 198 14.68 10.71 -1.40
N ARG A 199 15.63 11.57 -1.00
CA ARG A 199 15.35 13.00 -0.78
C ARG A 199 14.74 13.68 -2.00
N PHE A 200 15.17 13.27 -3.20
CA PHE A 200 14.63 13.78 -4.45
C PHE A 200 13.15 13.39 -4.62
N LEU A 201 12.82 12.12 -4.37
CA LEU A 201 11.45 11.64 -4.47
C LEU A 201 10.53 12.32 -3.44
N LYS A 202 10.99 12.48 -2.19
CA LYS A 202 10.27 13.25 -1.17
C LYS A 202 10.04 14.70 -1.61
N GLY A 203 11.05 15.33 -2.22
CA GLY A 203 10.93 16.67 -2.79
C GLY A 203 9.91 16.77 -3.93
N MET A 204 9.74 15.73 -4.73
CA MET A 204 8.67 15.67 -5.75
C MET A 204 7.29 15.61 -5.12
N TYR A 205 7.11 14.80 -4.07
CA TYR A 205 5.84 14.72 -3.34
C TYR A 205 5.39 16.08 -2.80
N LEU A 206 6.32 16.88 -2.27
CA LEU A 206 6.00 18.19 -1.70
C LEU A 206 5.73 19.28 -2.76
N LYS A 207 6.23 19.11 -3.97
CA LYS A 207 6.13 20.12 -5.04
C LYS A 207 4.99 19.85 -6.02
N MET A 208 4.45 18.63 -6.01
CA MET A 208 3.40 18.27 -6.97
C MET A 208 2.11 19.02 -6.70
N LYS A 209 1.38 19.27 -7.77
CA LYS A 209 0.05 19.87 -7.75
C LYS A 209 -1.00 18.83 -8.15
N GLN A 210 -2.27 19.18 -8.01
CA GLN A 210 -3.37 18.29 -8.36
C GLN A 210 -3.34 17.88 -9.84
N GLU A 211 -3.02 18.79 -10.74
CA GLU A 211 -2.90 18.57 -12.18
C GLU A 211 -1.74 17.63 -12.58
N ASP A 212 -0.79 17.40 -11.68
CA ASP A 212 0.31 16.45 -11.91
C ASP A 212 -0.10 14.99 -11.68
N VAL A 213 -1.29 14.76 -11.10
CA VAL A 213 -1.80 13.40 -10.88
C VAL A 213 -2.35 12.82 -12.17
N VAL A 214 -1.76 11.73 -12.65
CA VAL A 214 -2.15 11.06 -13.89
C VAL A 214 -2.40 9.57 -13.69
N GLN A 215 -3.13 8.94 -14.60
CA GLN A 215 -3.30 7.50 -14.66
C GLN A 215 -2.64 6.95 -15.92
N ILE A 216 -1.77 5.97 -15.77
CA ILE A 216 -1.09 5.26 -16.86
C ILE A 216 -1.60 3.82 -16.97
N ASP A 217 -1.38 3.18 -18.12
CA ASP A 217 -1.54 1.74 -18.26
C ASP A 217 -0.31 1.03 -17.72
N SER A 218 -0.52 0.21 -16.67
CA SER A 218 0.58 -0.54 -16.06
C SER A 218 0.78 -1.89 -16.75
N PRO A 219 2.03 -2.37 -16.89
CA PRO A 219 2.32 -3.72 -17.38
C PRO A 219 1.66 -4.86 -16.60
N VAL A 220 1.15 -4.58 -15.41
CA VAL A 220 0.40 -5.54 -14.56
C VAL A 220 -1.03 -5.78 -15.09
N GLY A 221 -1.51 -4.95 -16.02
CA GLY A 221 -2.87 -5.03 -16.57
C GLY A 221 -3.91 -4.18 -15.83
N TYR A 222 -3.48 -3.32 -14.91
CA TYR A 222 -4.32 -2.35 -14.19
C TYR A 222 -3.94 -0.91 -14.60
N LYS A 223 -4.86 0.04 -14.37
CA LYS A 223 -4.45 1.45 -14.34
C LYS A 223 -3.54 1.68 -13.13
N GLY A 224 -2.53 2.52 -13.31
CA GLY A 224 -1.62 2.95 -12.25
C GLY A 224 -1.69 4.45 -12.05
N ARG A 225 -1.82 4.92 -10.81
CA ARG A 225 -1.82 6.35 -10.51
C ARG A 225 -0.42 6.83 -10.19
N SER A 226 0.04 7.85 -10.91
CA SER A 226 1.40 8.39 -10.78
C SER A 226 1.44 9.91 -10.85
N ILE A 227 2.59 10.47 -10.46
CA ILE A 227 2.94 11.87 -10.77
C ILE A 227 3.31 11.93 -12.26
N ARG A 228 2.94 13.00 -12.92
CA ARG A 228 3.34 13.35 -14.30
C ARG A 228 4.86 13.65 -14.33
N SER A 229 5.64 12.59 -14.40
CA SER A 229 7.10 12.65 -14.62
C SER A 229 7.42 12.52 -16.12
N PRO A 230 8.64 12.78 -16.58
CA PRO A 230 9.04 12.51 -17.96
C PRO A 230 8.75 11.06 -18.38
N PHE A 231 8.98 10.08 -17.50
CA PHE A 231 8.68 8.68 -17.77
C PHE A 231 7.17 8.42 -17.84
N ALA A 232 6.38 8.98 -16.92
CA ALA A 232 4.92 8.86 -16.96
C ALA A 232 4.34 9.45 -18.24
N GLN A 233 4.90 10.57 -18.74
CA GLN A 233 4.49 11.16 -20.01
C GLN A 233 4.79 10.23 -21.18
N LEU A 234 5.99 9.62 -21.24
CA LEU A 234 6.31 8.61 -22.26
C LEU A 234 5.36 7.41 -22.21
N SER A 235 4.96 6.99 -21.00
CA SER A 235 3.99 5.90 -20.84
C SER A 235 2.61 6.28 -21.37
N LEU A 236 2.13 7.49 -21.10
CA LEU A 236 0.86 8.01 -21.61
C LEU A 236 0.83 8.10 -23.16
N GLU A 237 1.96 8.40 -23.75
CA GLU A 237 2.14 8.48 -25.21
C GLU A 237 2.40 7.11 -25.88
N GLY A 238 2.44 6.01 -25.10
CA GLY A 238 2.80 4.68 -25.61
C GLY A 238 4.26 4.53 -26.05
N ARG A 239 5.14 5.45 -25.64
CA ARG A 239 6.55 5.57 -26.01
C ARG A 239 7.53 5.16 -24.90
N ALA A 240 7.03 4.64 -23.78
CA ALA A 240 7.89 4.16 -22.72
C ALA A 240 8.84 3.04 -23.24
N PRO A 241 10.13 3.05 -22.83
CA PRO A 241 11.10 2.09 -23.35
C PRO A 241 10.75 0.66 -22.91
N ARG A 242 10.65 -0.25 -23.87
CA ARG A 242 10.45 -1.67 -23.59
C ARG A 242 11.68 -2.28 -22.92
N PRO A 243 11.50 -3.25 -22.01
CA PRO A 243 12.62 -3.92 -21.37
C PRO A 243 13.42 -4.76 -22.38
N THR A 244 14.73 -4.58 -22.40
CA THR A 244 15.65 -5.44 -23.16
C THR A 244 15.96 -6.75 -22.42
N VAL A 245 15.88 -6.71 -21.09
CA VAL A 245 16.04 -7.87 -20.20
C VAL A 245 14.83 -7.94 -19.29
N CYS A 246 14.22 -9.12 -19.17
CA CYS A 246 13.04 -9.37 -18.35
C CYS A 246 13.39 -10.30 -17.18
N ASP A 247 13.11 -9.85 -15.95
CA ASP A 247 13.33 -10.61 -14.72
C ASP A 247 12.16 -11.57 -14.42
N ALA A 248 11.20 -11.72 -15.35
CA ALA A 248 10.01 -12.58 -15.22
C ALA A 248 9.25 -12.39 -13.89
N CYS A 249 9.22 -11.18 -13.35
CA CYS A 249 8.72 -10.86 -12.01
C CYS A 249 7.18 -10.94 -11.86
N LEU A 250 6.42 -10.88 -12.97
CA LEU A 250 4.95 -10.94 -12.98
C LEU A 250 4.44 -12.24 -13.60
N LYS A 251 3.29 -12.73 -13.14
CA LYS A 251 2.57 -13.87 -13.72
C LYS A 251 2.10 -13.55 -15.15
N HIS A 252 1.57 -12.33 -15.33
CA HIS A 252 1.20 -11.76 -16.62
C HIS A 252 1.78 -10.36 -16.74
N CYS A 253 2.41 -10.06 -17.87
CA CYS A 253 3.04 -8.76 -18.13
C CYS A 253 2.83 -8.34 -19.58
N THR A 254 2.41 -7.10 -19.81
CA THR A 254 2.23 -6.56 -21.18
C THR A 254 3.54 -6.16 -21.84
N HIS A 255 4.65 -6.12 -21.10
CA HIS A 255 5.99 -5.71 -21.55
C HIS A 255 6.07 -4.31 -22.19
N GLN A 256 5.09 -3.43 -21.93
CA GLN A 256 5.15 -2.03 -22.39
C GLN A 256 6.36 -1.30 -21.82
N PHE A 257 6.68 -1.56 -20.55
CA PHE A 257 7.91 -1.15 -19.86
C PHE A 257 8.14 -2.09 -18.65
N CYS A 258 9.29 -2.01 -17.99
CA CYS A 258 9.53 -2.81 -16.77
C CYS A 258 9.06 -2.02 -15.53
N ILE A 259 7.92 -2.40 -14.94
CA ILE A 259 7.32 -1.72 -13.79
C ILE A 259 8.24 -1.75 -12.55
N ILE A 260 8.88 -2.88 -12.27
CA ILE A 260 9.77 -3.04 -11.11
C ILE A 260 10.96 -2.08 -11.24
N ARG A 261 11.62 -2.06 -12.41
CA ARG A 261 12.76 -1.17 -12.65
C ARG A 261 12.36 0.30 -12.64
N ALA A 262 11.20 0.65 -13.22
CA ALA A 262 10.71 2.02 -13.23
C ALA A 262 10.41 2.53 -11.81
N LEU A 263 9.77 1.72 -10.96
CA LEU A 263 9.51 2.06 -9.56
C LEU A 263 10.81 2.12 -8.73
N SER A 264 11.75 1.19 -8.95
CA SER A 264 13.04 1.18 -8.25
C SER A 264 13.89 2.43 -8.58
N ARG A 265 13.93 2.84 -9.85
CA ARG A 265 14.60 4.07 -10.26
C ARG A 265 14.02 5.31 -9.60
N ALA A 266 12.69 5.41 -9.57
CA ALA A 266 12.02 6.50 -8.87
C ALA A 266 12.35 6.53 -7.37
N GLN A 267 12.33 5.37 -6.71
CA GLN A 267 12.69 5.25 -5.29
C GLN A 267 14.11 5.76 -5.03
N GLN A 268 15.07 5.47 -5.94
CA GLN A 268 16.46 5.92 -5.87
C GLN A 268 16.65 7.40 -6.25
N GLY A 269 15.61 8.06 -6.80
CA GLY A 269 15.64 9.49 -7.14
C GLY A 269 15.75 9.79 -8.64
N ASP A 270 15.74 8.79 -9.51
CA ASP A 270 15.66 8.99 -10.95
C ASP A 270 14.20 9.05 -11.43
N ALA A 271 13.63 10.24 -11.47
CA ALA A 271 12.29 10.46 -12.03
C ALA A 271 12.28 10.66 -13.55
N LYS A 272 13.44 10.77 -14.21
CA LYS A 272 13.49 10.87 -15.68
C LYS A 272 13.14 9.55 -16.33
N THR A 273 13.68 8.44 -15.79
CA THR A 273 13.45 7.08 -16.27
C THR A 273 12.63 6.22 -15.27
N GLY A 274 12.25 6.81 -14.15
CA GLY A 274 11.45 6.18 -13.08
C GLY A 274 10.00 6.61 -13.09
N LEU A 275 9.13 5.69 -12.66
CA LEU A 275 7.70 5.92 -12.46
C LEU A 275 7.41 6.19 -10.99
N VAL A 276 6.80 7.34 -10.69
CA VAL A 276 6.49 7.75 -9.31
C VAL A 276 5.01 7.51 -9.03
N PHE A 277 4.69 6.43 -8.34
CA PHE A 277 3.31 6.20 -7.87
C PHE A 277 2.91 7.18 -6.77
N THR A 278 1.65 7.59 -6.78
CA THR A 278 1.07 8.55 -5.85
C THR A 278 -0.42 8.29 -5.64
N GLY A 279 -0.98 8.71 -4.50
CA GLY A 279 -2.42 8.80 -4.30
C GLY A 279 -3.01 10.06 -4.91
N ALA A 280 -4.34 10.09 -5.07
CA ALA A 280 -5.04 11.22 -5.67
C ALA A 280 -4.84 12.54 -4.90
N ASN A 281 -4.68 12.46 -3.58
CA ASN A 281 -4.60 13.61 -2.68
C ASN A 281 -3.17 13.90 -2.17
N MET A 282 -2.13 13.31 -2.77
CA MET A 282 -0.74 13.55 -2.36
C MET A 282 -0.38 15.04 -2.36
N TRP A 283 -0.91 15.80 -3.29
CA TRP A 283 -0.70 17.25 -3.43
C TRP A 283 -1.14 18.08 -2.21
N LYS A 284 -1.95 17.51 -1.30
CA LYS A 284 -2.35 18.14 -0.03
C LYS A 284 -1.28 18.00 1.07
N ILE A 285 -0.23 17.22 0.83
CA ILE A 285 0.84 16.97 1.80
C ILE A 285 1.99 17.92 1.51
N HIS A 286 2.27 18.83 2.43
CA HIS A 286 3.22 19.93 2.23
C HIS A 286 4.51 19.78 3.04
N GLU A 287 4.64 18.72 3.84
CA GLU A 287 5.81 18.52 4.71
C GLU A 287 6.15 17.04 4.91
N ILE A 288 7.44 16.77 5.09
CA ILE A 288 7.95 15.47 5.51
C ILE A 288 8.05 15.50 7.02
N LEU A 289 7.38 14.56 7.67
CA LEU A 289 7.30 14.48 9.13
C LEU A 289 7.77 13.11 9.61
N PRO A 290 8.29 13.01 10.84
CA PRO A 290 8.44 11.72 11.51
C PRO A 290 7.07 11.04 11.66
N VAL A 291 7.02 9.71 11.61
CA VAL A 291 5.78 8.94 11.82
C VAL A 291 5.10 9.29 13.13
N LYS A 292 5.86 9.45 14.21
CA LYS A 292 5.36 9.87 15.51
C LYS A 292 4.56 11.19 15.45
N GLU A 293 5.07 12.18 14.71
CA GLU A 293 4.41 13.46 14.54
C GLU A 293 3.16 13.35 13.65
N ILE A 294 3.19 12.47 12.64
CA ILE A 294 2.03 12.17 11.80
C ILE A 294 0.90 11.61 12.68
N PHE A 295 1.18 10.63 13.54
CA PHE A 295 0.18 10.04 14.44
C PHE A 295 -0.36 11.07 15.44
N ARG A 296 0.53 11.85 16.08
CA ARG A 296 0.11 12.89 17.02
C ARG A 296 -0.90 13.86 16.38
N ARG A 297 -0.57 14.40 15.21
CA ARG A 297 -1.45 15.35 14.51
C ARG A 297 -2.77 14.73 14.08
N ILE A 298 -2.73 13.50 13.54
CA ILE A 298 -3.96 12.79 13.14
C ILE A 298 -4.87 12.58 14.35
N ILE A 299 -4.33 12.15 15.49
CA ILE A 299 -5.11 11.91 16.70
C ILE A 299 -5.73 13.22 17.20
N GLU A 300 -4.95 14.30 17.30
CA GLU A 300 -5.43 15.63 17.69
C GLU A 300 -6.53 16.16 16.76
N GLU A 301 -6.38 15.96 15.44
CA GLU A 301 -7.39 16.35 14.45
C GLU A 301 -8.68 15.51 14.57
N VAL A 302 -8.58 14.23 14.89
CA VAL A 302 -9.73 13.35 15.12
C VAL A 302 -10.46 13.75 16.39
N GLU A 303 -9.75 13.93 17.51
CA GLU A 303 -10.31 14.34 18.81
C GLU A 303 -10.98 15.74 18.76
N ALA A 304 -10.52 16.62 17.88
CA ALA A 304 -11.10 17.95 17.69
C ALA A 304 -12.43 17.96 16.90
N ILE A 305 -12.79 16.83 16.26
CA ILE A 305 -14.00 16.72 15.41
C ILE A 305 -15.12 15.96 16.14
N ASP A 306 -14.77 15.15 17.16
CA ASP A 306 -15.72 14.45 18.04
C ASP A 306 -16.31 15.43 19.06
#